data_88c210ec60e879dc8763294b5851a60f
#
_entry.id   88c210ec60e879dc8763294b5851a60f
#
_cell.length_a   1.000
_cell.length_b   1.000
_cell.length_c   1.000
_cell.angle_alpha   90.00
_cell.angle_beta   90.00
_cell.angle_gamma   90.00
#
_symmetry.space_group_name_H-M   'P 1'
#
loop_
_entity.id
_entity.type
_entity.pdbx_description
1 polymer ?
#
loop_
_entity_poly.entity_id
_entity_poly.type
_entity_poly.pdbx_seq_one_letter_code
_entity_poly.pdbx_strand_id
1 'polypeptide(L)'
;MDLFGDLPEPTNDPTGAVNSKQRYFPTKDGGGEKRKRNDTTVETEVEEEKIGEKKVCKGLAKLVGFVSARRGERDEMQDAHVLLPEITTSPPPYISRLAYFAVFDGHGGSRASQFAAETLHHTLVSKFPKGEVENLDKLLKKCLLETFRQTDEDFLKKASSQKPAWKDGSTATCLLVVDDVMYVANLGDSRAVLCRLETANDSGKQKCVTLALSKEHNPTIYEERMRIQRAGGSVRDGRVLGVLEVSRSIGDGQYKRCGVISTPDLRRCPISPNDKFVLLACDGLFKVFSADEAVQFVLKILETETVELKEGQSEGAGLYEAACQRLASEAVRRGSADNVTVILVSIEF
;
A
#
# COMPACT_ATOMS: atom_id res chain seq x y z
N MET A 1 -5.07 10.83 -15.90
CA MET A 1 -5.20 9.36 -15.87
C MET A 1 -4.46 8.89 -14.65
N ASP A 2 -5.15 8.49 -13.61
CA ASP A 2 -4.54 8.04 -12.37
C ASP A 2 -3.94 6.64 -12.60
N LEU A 3 -2.61 6.52 -12.54
CA LEU A 3 -1.88 5.27 -12.80
C LEU A 3 -2.07 4.23 -11.69
N PHE A 4 -2.65 4.65 -10.56
CA PHE A 4 -3.08 3.83 -9.45
C PHE A 4 -4.62 3.82 -9.33
N GLY A 5 -5.30 4.24 -10.40
CA GLY A 5 -6.71 4.56 -10.42
C GLY A 5 -7.63 3.41 -10.09
N ASP A 6 -8.79 3.80 -9.62
CA ASP A 6 -9.92 2.98 -9.26
C ASP A 6 -10.34 2.04 -10.39
N LEU A 7 -10.70 0.82 -10.03
CA LEU A 7 -11.40 -0.10 -10.92
C LEU A 7 -12.73 0.54 -11.32
N PRO A 8 -13.17 0.46 -12.59
CA PRO A 8 -14.47 0.98 -12.99
C PRO A 8 -15.58 0.27 -12.20
N GLU A 9 -16.49 1.07 -11.67
CA GLU A 9 -17.72 0.56 -11.07
C GLU A 9 -18.51 -0.29 -12.08
N PRO A 10 -19.16 -1.38 -11.67
CA PRO A 10 -19.99 -2.18 -12.55
C PRO A 10 -21.22 -1.36 -12.96
N THR A 11 -21.28 -0.93 -14.21
CA THR A 11 -22.49 -0.36 -14.79
C THR A 11 -23.53 -1.46 -14.93
N ASN A 12 -24.57 -1.39 -14.12
CA ASN A 12 -25.81 -2.12 -14.35
C ASN A 12 -26.54 -1.49 -15.55
N ASP A 13 -26.47 -2.14 -16.68
CA ASP A 13 -27.39 -1.85 -17.80
C ASP A 13 -27.98 -3.16 -18.32
N PRO A 14 -29.30 -3.36 -18.17
CA PRO A 14 -29.98 -4.51 -18.72
C PRO A 14 -30.68 -4.11 -20.03
N THR A 15 -30.04 -4.23 -21.18
CA THR A 15 -30.78 -4.51 -22.43
C THR A 15 -29.81 -4.89 -23.54
N GLY A 16 -29.93 -6.11 -24.01
CA GLY A 16 -29.29 -6.58 -25.22
C GLY A 16 -29.99 -6.08 -26.48
N ALA A 17 -29.22 -5.80 -27.51
CA ALA A 17 -29.62 -6.02 -28.88
C ALA A 17 -28.39 -6.05 -29.82
N VAL A 18 -28.30 -7.14 -30.51
CA VAL A 18 -27.39 -7.42 -31.64
C VAL A 18 -27.72 -6.52 -32.81
N ASN A 19 -26.75 -5.87 -33.46
CA ASN A 19 -26.73 -5.92 -34.94
C ASN A 19 -25.36 -5.56 -35.54
N SER A 20 -25.03 -6.36 -36.54
CA SER A 20 -23.90 -6.34 -37.44
C SER A 20 -24.08 -5.32 -38.56
N LYS A 21 -23.02 -4.67 -39.06
CA LYS A 21 -22.51 -4.64 -40.43
C LYS A 21 -21.65 -3.43 -40.81
N GLN A 22 -20.51 -3.77 -41.41
CA GLN A 22 -19.86 -3.28 -42.61
C GLN A 22 -19.33 -1.84 -42.75
N ARG A 23 -18.01 -1.81 -42.88
CA ARG A 23 -17.09 -1.18 -43.87
C ARG A 23 -17.65 -0.06 -44.77
N TYR A 24 -16.88 1.04 -44.88
CA TYR A 24 -16.41 1.55 -46.19
C TYR A 24 -15.36 2.66 -45.98
N PHE A 25 -14.23 2.55 -46.65
CA PHE A 25 -13.37 3.66 -47.09
C PHE A 25 -13.86 4.16 -48.43
N PRO A 26 -13.65 5.43 -48.84
CA PRO A 26 -12.55 5.73 -49.77
C PRO A 26 -11.88 7.12 -49.62
N THR A 27 -10.67 7.17 -49.92
CA THR A 27 -9.69 7.95 -50.72
C THR A 27 -10.09 9.28 -51.36
N LYS A 28 -9.10 10.24 -51.21
CA LYS A 28 -8.44 11.12 -52.21
C LYS A 28 -9.01 12.45 -52.66
N ASP A 29 -8.07 13.37 -52.70
CA ASP A 29 -7.61 14.43 -53.62
C ASP A 29 -8.16 15.81 -53.29
N GLY A 30 -7.36 16.88 -53.26
CA GLY A 30 -6.23 17.40 -54.00
C GLY A 30 -6.28 18.90 -54.03
N GLY A 31 -5.11 19.52 -53.92
CA GLY A 31 -4.74 20.67 -54.73
C GLY A 31 -5.03 22.10 -54.28
N GLY A 32 -3.99 22.91 -54.20
CA GLY A 32 -4.07 24.29 -54.64
C GLY A 32 -3.29 25.37 -53.85
N GLU A 33 -2.12 25.65 -54.32
CA GLU A 33 -1.26 26.81 -53.96
C GLU A 33 -1.98 28.18 -53.96
N LYS A 34 -1.49 29.14 -53.16
CA LYS A 34 -0.87 30.42 -53.66
C LYS A 34 -0.25 31.27 -52.56
N ARG A 35 0.96 31.70 -52.91
CA ARG A 35 1.85 32.69 -52.25
C ARG A 35 1.24 34.08 -52.12
N LYS A 36 1.60 34.84 -51.11
CA LYS A 36 2.23 36.19 -51.27
C LYS A 36 2.99 36.67 -50.04
N ARG A 37 4.04 37.41 -50.38
CA ARG A 37 5.13 37.95 -49.58
C ARG A 37 4.80 39.26 -48.86
N ASN A 38 5.76 39.58 -47.95
CA ASN A 38 6.29 40.85 -47.46
C ASN A 38 5.48 41.50 -46.33
N ASP A 39 6.06 42.00 -45.28
CA ASP A 39 7.23 42.87 -45.14
C ASP A 39 7.72 42.94 -43.68
N THR A 40 8.95 43.34 -43.52
CA THR A 40 9.84 43.49 -42.39
C THR A 40 9.40 44.58 -41.42
N THR A 41 9.43 44.32 -40.11
CA THR A 41 9.88 45.27 -39.09
C THR A 41 10.48 44.50 -37.91
N VAL A 42 11.75 44.87 -37.63
CA VAL A 42 12.53 44.37 -36.49
C VAL A 42 12.15 45.23 -35.28
N GLU A 43 11.52 44.63 -34.29
CA GLU A 43 11.48 45.17 -32.92
C GLU A 43 12.10 44.15 -31.98
N THR A 44 13.22 44.56 -31.38
CA THR A 44 13.94 43.88 -30.33
C THR A 44 13.09 43.91 -29.05
N GLU A 45 12.37 42.82 -28.76
CA GLU A 45 11.81 42.61 -27.44
C GLU A 45 12.80 41.83 -26.59
N VAL A 46 13.14 42.43 -25.45
CA VAL A 46 13.95 41.88 -24.38
C VAL A 46 13.14 40.76 -23.77
N GLU A 47 13.57 39.49 -23.91
CA GLU A 47 13.03 38.36 -23.19
C GLU A 47 13.33 38.54 -21.70
N GLU A 48 12.33 38.97 -20.93
CA GLU A 48 12.30 38.78 -19.48
C GLU A 48 12.19 37.29 -19.20
N GLU A 49 13.29 36.69 -18.76
CA GLU A 49 13.27 35.35 -18.16
C GLU A 49 12.22 35.32 -17.02
N LYS A 50 11.12 34.66 -17.26
CA LYS A 50 10.20 34.26 -16.20
C LYS A 50 10.94 33.30 -15.29
N ILE A 51 11.51 33.83 -14.22
CA ILE A 51 11.97 33.10 -13.05
C ILE A 51 10.76 32.29 -12.57
N GLY A 52 10.85 30.95 -12.72
CA GLY A 52 9.82 30.01 -12.30
C GLY A 52 9.44 30.27 -10.85
N GLU A 53 8.16 30.44 -10.59
CA GLU A 53 7.61 30.50 -9.25
C GLU A 53 8.14 29.32 -8.44
N LYS A 54 9.02 29.59 -7.48
CA LYS A 54 9.41 28.64 -6.45
C LYS A 54 8.12 28.24 -5.74
N LYS A 55 7.64 27.01 -6.03
CA LYS A 55 6.62 26.34 -5.23
C LYS A 55 7.03 26.47 -3.77
N VAL A 56 6.31 27.28 -3.01
CA VAL A 56 6.52 27.39 -1.55
C VAL A 56 6.29 25.98 -1.01
N CYS A 57 7.35 25.31 -0.62
CA CYS A 57 7.28 24.02 0.04
C CYS A 57 6.56 24.25 1.38
N LYS A 58 5.27 23.95 1.45
CA LYS A 58 4.62 23.69 2.73
C LYS A 58 5.46 22.57 3.37
N GLY A 59 5.88 22.75 4.63
CA GLY A 59 6.69 21.75 5.32
C GLY A 59 6.04 20.36 5.21
N LEU A 60 6.84 19.34 4.93
CA LEU A 60 6.36 17.96 4.88
C LEU A 60 5.80 17.57 6.25
N ALA A 61 4.68 16.83 6.28
CA ALA A 61 4.14 16.27 7.51
C ALA A 61 5.19 15.38 8.20
N LYS A 62 5.35 15.51 9.51
CA LYS A 62 6.17 14.58 10.30
C LYS A 62 5.46 13.23 10.39
N LEU A 63 6.20 12.15 10.18
CA LEU A 63 5.72 10.78 10.29
C LEU A 63 6.46 10.06 11.42
N VAL A 64 5.69 9.46 12.34
CA VAL A 64 6.26 8.64 13.41
C VAL A 64 5.53 7.30 13.44
N GLY A 65 6.29 6.21 13.39
CA GLY A 65 5.74 4.86 13.45
C GLY A 65 5.78 4.29 14.88
N PHE A 66 4.69 3.66 15.30
CA PHE A 66 4.55 2.93 16.55
C PHE A 66 4.11 1.51 16.25
N VAL A 67 4.64 0.53 16.97
CA VAL A 67 4.29 -0.87 16.76
C VAL A 67 3.98 -1.57 18.08
N SER A 68 3.03 -2.48 18.01
CA SER A 68 2.79 -3.45 19.09
C SER A 68 2.49 -4.80 18.48
N ALA A 69 3.14 -5.83 19.00
CA ALA A 69 2.98 -7.20 18.58
C ALA A 69 2.60 -8.09 19.78
N ARG A 70 1.66 -9.01 19.56
CA ARG A 70 1.20 -10.00 20.54
C ARG A 70 1.16 -11.36 19.88
N ARG A 71 1.67 -12.36 20.55
CA ARG A 71 1.67 -13.73 20.03
C ARG A 71 0.28 -14.37 20.00
N GLY A 72 -0.64 -13.91 20.85
CA GLY A 72 -1.93 -14.58 21.05
C GLY A 72 -1.75 -15.98 21.65
N GLU A 73 -2.57 -16.91 21.19
CA GLU A 73 -2.55 -18.32 21.65
C GLU A 73 -1.64 -19.23 20.78
N ARG A 74 -0.95 -18.65 19.77
CA ARG A 74 -0.04 -19.39 18.89
C ARG A 74 1.21 -19.82 19.67
N ASP A 75 1.85 -20.92 19.25
CA ASP A 75 3.12 -21.40 19.83
C ASP A 75 4.26 -20.42 19.53
N GLU A 76 4.25 -19.81 18.35
CA GLU A 76 5.32 -18.91 17.86
C GLU A 76 4.75 -17.59 17.36
N MET A 77 5.60 -16.55 17.39
CA MET A 77 5.36 -15.28 16.70
C MET A 77 5.88 -15.39 15.28
N GLN A 78 5.00 -15.52 14.30
CA GLN A 78 5.35 -15.66 12.89
C GLN A 78 5.26 -14.33 12.13
N ASP A 79 4.65 -13.31 12.72
CA ASP A 79 4.62 -11.96 12.16
C ASP A 79 5.98 -11.28 12.25
N ALA A 80 6.24 -10.41 11.29
CA ALA A 80 7.36 -9.48 11.30
C ALA A 80 6.88 -8.06 10.90
N HIS A 81 7.68 -7.05 11.21
CA HIS A 81 7.36 -5.67 10.88
C HIS A 81 8.60 -4.83 10.62
N VAL A 82 8.43 -3.69 9.96
CA VAL A 82 9.50 -2.72 9.67
C VAL A 82 8.96 -1.30 9.88
N LEU A 83 9.72 -0.47 10.58
CA LEU A 83 9.47 0.95 10.80
C LEU A 83 10.73 1.74 10.41
N LEU A 84 10.72 2.39 9.27
CA LEU A 84 11.83 3.20 8.74
C LEU A 84 11.29 4.58 8.35
N PRO A 85 11.24 5.54 9.29
CA PRO A 85 10.83 6.92 8.98
C PRO A 85 11.77 7.59 7.97
N GLU A 86 13.00 7.06 7.85
CA GLU A 86 13.98 7.36 6.82
C GLU A 86 14.58 6.04 6.32
N ILE A 87 14.19 5.61 5.13
CA ILE A 87 14.66 4.34 4.55
C ILE A 87 16.09 4.44 4.02
N THR A 88 16.57 5.64 3.72
CA THR A 88 17.93 5.91 3.24
C THR A 88 18.38 7.29 3.67
N THR A 89 19.66 7.42 4.02
CA THR A 89 20.32 8.70 4.34
C THR A 89 20.67 9.51 3.11
N SER A 90 20.53 8.96 1.91
CA SER A 90 20.88 9.61 0.64
C SER A 90 19.76 9.36 -0.37
N PRO A 91 18.60 10.00 -0.21
CA PRO A 91 17.52 9.91 -1.18
C PRO A 91 17.95 10.55 -2.51
N PRO A 92 17.33 10.19 -3.63
CA PRO A 92 17.53 10.89 -4.90
C PRO A 92 17.27 12.39 -4.75
N PRO A 93 18.03 13.26 -5.46
CA PRO A 93 17.97 14.71 -5.25
C PRO A 93 16.63 15.37 -5.57
N TYR A 94 15.74 14.65 -6.26
CA TYR A 94 14.39 15.11 -6.62
C TYR A 94 13.32 14.77 -5.59
N ILE A 95 13.67 14.08 -4.49
CA ILE A 95 12.79 13.81 -3.36
C ILE A 95 13.40 14.27 -2.04
N SER A 96 12.58 14.72 -1.12
CA SER A 96 13.00 15.23 0.19
C SER A 96 12.81 14.23 1.30
N ARG A 97 11.89 13.26 1.12
CA ARG A 97 11.59 12.23 2.11
C ARG A 97 11.29 10.88 1.45
N LEU A 98 11.83 9.83 2.04
CA LEU A 98 11.50 8.45 1.71
C LEU A 98 11.35 7.67 3.03
N ALA A 99 10.10 7.33 3.39
CA ALA A 99 9.77 6.57 4.59
C ALA A 99 9.10 5.25 4.23
N TYR A 100 9.27 4.22 5.07
CA TYR A 100 8.72 2.90 4.83
C TYR A 100 8.25 2.24 6.13
N PHE A 101 7.03 1.72 6.10
CA PHE A 101 6.42 0.97 7.19
C PHE A 101 5.76 -0.28 6.61
N ALA A 102 5.92 -1.43 7.28
CA ALA A 102 5.36 -2.67 6.76
C ALA A 102 5.03 -3.67 7.85
N VAL A 103 3.98 -4.45 7.64
CA VAL A 103 3.61 -5.63 8.39
C VAL A 103 3.63 -6.84 7.48
N PHE A 104 4.15 -7.96 8.00
CA PHE A 104 4.30 -9.24 7.34
C PHE A 104 3.70 -10.30 8.24
N ASP A 105 2.55 -10.84 7.87
CA ASP A 105 1.88 -11.92 8.58
C ASP A 105 2.39 -13.25 8.04
N GLY A 106 3.18 -13.94 8.85
CA GLY A 106 3.83 -15.20 8.50
C GLY A 106 2.97 -16.41 8.78
N HIS A 107 3.02 -17.41 7.91
CA HIS A 107 2.35 -18.68 8.10
C HIS A 107 3.21 -19.87 7.68
N GLY A 108 2.98 -21.03 8.33
CA GLY A 108 3.79 -22.22 8.10
C GLY A 108 5.23 -22.12 8.59
N GLY A 109 5.52 -21.08 9.39
CA GLY A 109 6.80 -20.68 9.96
C GLY A 109 7.06 -19.19 9.81
N SER A 110 8.07 -18.66 10.50
CA SER A 110 8.43 -17.23 10.51
C SER A 110 9.44 -16.81 9.45
N ARG A 111 10.00 -17.76 8.69
CA ARG A 111 11.14 -17.50 7.79
C ARG A 111 10.81 -16.60 6.62
N ALA A 112 9.57 -16.71 6.08
CA ALA A 112 9.14 -15.88 4.96
C ALA A 112 8.89 -14.43 5.40
N SER A 113 8.21 -14.22 6.53
CA SER A 113 7.94 -12.90 7.10
C SER A 113 9.22 -12.19 7.52
N GLN A 114 10.14 -12.89 8.20
CA GLN A 114 11.44 -12.37 8.59
C GLN A 114 12.29 -12.02 7.36
N PHE A 115 12.38 -12.92 6.37
CA PHE A 115 13.09 -12.64 5.13
C PHE A 115 12.55 -11.43 4.39
N ALA A 116 11.22 -11.30 4.30
CA ALA A 116 10.59 -10.14 3.68
C ALA A 116 10.89 -8.85 4.46
N ALA A 117 10.81 -8.87 5.78
CA ALA A 117 11.15 -7.74 6.63
C ALA A 117 12.61 -7.30 6.48
N GLU A 118 13.53 -8.25 6.37
CA GLU A 118 14.96 -7.97 6.19
C GLU A 118 15.32 -7.49 4.79
N THR A 119 14.63 -7.95 3.72
CA THR A 119 15.13 -7.78 2.36
C THR A 119 14.28 -6.88 1.45
N LEU A 120 12.94 -6.81 1.64
CA LEU A 120 12.05 -6.14 0.70
C LEU A 120 12.39 -4.65 0.56
N HIS A 121 12.61 -3.95 1.68
CA HIS A 121 12.95 -2.52 1.66
C HIS A 121 14.34 -2.25 1.06
N HIS A 122 15.33 -3.15 1.23
CA HIS A 122 16.62 -3.03 0.57
C HIS A 122 16.52 -3.23 -0.94
N THR A 123 15.72 -4.22 -1.38
CA THR A 123 15.43 -4.45 -2.79
C THR A 123 14.71 -3.23 -3.40
N LEU A 124 13.75 -2.64 -2.68
CA LEU A 124 13.07 -1.42 -3.09
C LEU A 124 14.05 -0.27 -3.32
N VAL A 125 14.93 0.01 -2.36
CA VAL A 125 15.94 1.09 -2.48
C VAL A 125 16.90 0.83 -3.65
N SER A 126 17.32 -0.41 -3.86
CA SER A 126 18.23 -0.77 -4.96
C SER A 126 17.60 -0.53 -6.34
N LYS A 127 16.30 -0.72 -6.47
CA LYS A 127 15.50 -0.57 -7.70
C LYS A 127 14.83 0.80 -7.81
N PHE A 128 14.97 1.66 -6.80
CA PHE A 128 14.35 2.96 -6.79
C PHE A 128 14.77 3.79 -8.03
N PRO A 129 13.85 4.54 -8.67
CA PRO A 129 14.18 5.32 -9.86
C PRO A 129 15.39 6.25 -9.63
N LYS A 130 16.32 6.29 -10.59
CA LYS A 130 17.52 7.13 -10.56
C LYS A 130 17.53 8.09 -11.74
N GLY A 131 18.13 9.27 -11.55
CA GLY A 131 18.24 10.30 -12.60
C GLY A 131 16.98 11.16 -12.72
N GLU A 132 16.83 11.87 -13.83
CA GLU A 132 15.66 12.70 -14.12
C GLU A 132 14.43 11.83 -14.37
N VAL A 133 13.32 12.16 -13.72
CA VAL A 133 12.11 11.34 -13.70
C VAL A 133 10.92 12.15 -14.21
N GLU A 134 10.48 11.88 -15.44
CA GLU A 134 9.27 12.51 -16.01
C GLU A 134 7.97 12.08 -15.31
N ASN A 135 7.88 10.81 -14.90
CA ASN A 135 6.69 10.26 -14.27
C ASN A 135 7.07 9.30 -13.13
N LEU A 136 7.21 9.88 -11.94
CA LEU A 136 7.60 9.16 -10.73
C LEU A 136 6.58 8.05 -10.37
N ASP A 137 5.27 8.33 -10.46
CA ASP A 137 4.22 7.38 -10.12
C ASP A 137 4.33 6.09 -10.95
N LYS A 138 4.52 6.21 -12.25
CA LYS A 138 4.67 5.07 -13.16
C LYS A 138 5.93 4.26 -12.84
N LEU A 139 7.03 4.93 -12.54
CA LEU A 139 8.29 4.27 -12.21
C LEU A 139 8.23 3.61 -10.84
N LEU A 140 7.61 4.22 -9.84
CA LEU A 140 7.40 3.63 -8.52
C LEU A 140 6.49 2.40 -8.59
N LYS A 141 5.42 2.46 -9.40
CA LYS A 141 4.59 1.28 -9.66
C LYS A 141 5.42 0.11 -10.19
N LYS A 142 6.24 0.36 -11.21
CA LYS A 142 7.14 -0.67 -11.76
C LYS A 142 8.15 -1.17 -10.72
N CYS A 143 8.74 -0.24 -9.96
CA CYS A 143 9.70 -0.53 -8.92
C CYS A 143 9.10 -1.44 -7.83
N LEU A 144 7.90 -1.12 -7.32
CA LEU A 144 7.21 -1.91 -6.31
C LEU A 144 6.88 -3.31 -6.83
N LEU A 145 6.30 -3.44 -8.03
CA LEU A 145 5.98 -4.75 -8.62
C LEU A 145 7.22 -5.62 -8.77
N GLU A 146 8.31 -5.05 -9.26
CA GLU A 146 9.56 -5.76 -9.44
C GLU A 146 10.25 -6.11 -8.09
N THR A 147 10.09 -5.26 -7.07
CA THR A 147 10.58 -5.52 -5.72
C THR A 147 9.90 -6.74 -5.11
N PHE A 148 8.58 -6.82 -5.16
CA PHE A 148 7.84 -7.97 -4.64
C PHE A 148 8.18 -9.26 -5.39
N ARG A 149 8.24 -9.19 -6.72
CA ARG A 149 8.65 -10.32 -7.56
C ARG A 149 10.03 -10.84 -7.17
N GLN A 150 11.02 -9.95 -7.09
CA GLN A 150 12.41 -10.33 -6.76
C GLN A 150 12.51 -10.91 -5.35
N THR A 151 11.84 -10.29 -4.36
CA THR A 151 11.85 -10.79 -2.98
C THR A 151 11.26 -12.21 -2.88
N ASP A 152 10.17 -12.46 -3.59
CA ASP A 152 9.55 -13.80 -3.65
C ASP A 152 10.49 -14.83 -4.30
N GLU A 153 11.09 -14.49 -5.44
CA GLU A 153 12.04 -15.37 -6.14
C GLU A 153 13.26 -15.69 -5.30
N ASP A 154 13.85 -14.70 -4.62
CA ASP A 154 15.02 -14.88 -3.77
C ASP A 154 14.69 -15.75 -2.55
N PHE A 155 13.52 -15.53 -1.93
CA PHE A 155 13.04 -16.40 -0.85
C PHE A 155 12.82 -17.83 -1.32
N LEU A 156 12.12 -18.04 -2.44
CA LEU A 156 11.83 -19.37 -2.97
C LEU A 156 13.11 -20.12 -3.36
N LYS A 157 14.11 -19.44 -3.91
CA LYS A 157 15.43 -19.98 -4.18
C LYS A 157 16.12 -20.45 -2.91
N LYS A 158 16.11 -19.61 -1.87
CA LYS A 158 16.66 -19.93 -0.55
C LYS A 158 15.91 -21.12 0.09
N ALA A 159 14.58 -21.08 0.05
CA ALA A 159 13.70 -22.11 0.63
C ALA A 159 13.90 -23.49 -0.02
N SER A 160 14.00 -23.53 -1.36
CA SER A 160 14.18 -24.78 -2.11
C SER A 160 15.56 -25.40 -1.93
N SER A 161 16.58 -24.62 -1.55
CA SER A 161 17.94 -25.13 -1.26
C SER A 161 18.06 -25.84 0.08
N GLN A 162 17.06 -25.71 0.95
CA GLN A 162 17.06 -26.33 2.29
C GLN A 162 16.62 -27.81 2.25
N LYS A 163 17.02 -28.55 3.29
CA LYS A 163 16.64 -29.97 3.44
C LYS A 163 16.13 -30.21 4.86
N PRO A 164 14.82 -30.38 5.09
CA PRO A 164 13.73 -30.30 4.10
C PRO A 164 13.52 -28.89 3.57
N ALA A 165 13.00 -28.74 2.34
CA ALA A 165 12.66 -27.45 1.77
C ALA A 165 11.64 -26.71 2.65
N TRP A 166 11.82 -25.39 2.80
CA TRP A 166 10.89 -24.56 3.57
C TRP A 166 9.56 -24.41 2.83
N LYS A 167 8.48 -24.34 3.59
CA LYS A 167 7.11 -24.23 3.07
C LYS A 167 6.42 -22.96 3.53
N ASP A 168 7.14 -22.12 4.22
CA ASP A 168 6.66 -20.87 4.81
C ASP A 168 6.13 -19.93 3.74
N GLY A 169 5.12 -19.14 4.11
CA GLY A 169 4.63 -18.02 3.35
C GLY A 169 4.43 -16.81 4.25
N SER A 170 4.21 -15.65 3.63
CA SER A 170 3.90 -14.41 4.34
C SER A 170 3.07 -13.48 3.47
N THR A 171 2.13 -12.76 4.10
CA THR A 171 1.57 -11.54 3.55
C THR A 171 2.62 -10.43 3.53
N ALA A 172 2.33 -9.31 2.86
CA ALA A 172 3.13 -8.10 2.94
C ALA A 172 2.26 -6.88 2.67
N THR A 173 1.99 -6.08 3.70
CA THR A 173 1.29 -4.80 3.60
C THR A 173 2.26 -3.69 3.91
N CYS A 174 2.65 -2.94 2.87
CA CYS A 174 3.70 -1.94 2.92
C CYS A 174 3.15 -0.55 2.63
N LEU A 175 3.53 0.42 3.45
CA LEU A 175 3.33 1.86 3.24
C LEU A 175 4.68 2.49 2.90
N LEU A 176 4.86 2.89 1.64
CA LEU A 176 5.96 3.72 1.18
C LEU A 176 5.47 5.16 1.11
N VAL A 177 6.19 6.09 1.73
CA VAL A 177 5.89 7.52 1.62
C VAL A 177 7.03 8.21 0.90
N VAL A 178 6.70 8.86 -0.22
CA VAL A 178 7.62 9.68 -1.02
C VAL A 178 7.12 11.11 -0.97
N ASP A 179 7.88 11.98 -0.34
CA ASP A 179 7.47 13.36 -0.01
C ASP A 179 6.13 13.39 0.74
N ASP A 180 5.07 13.87 0.13
CA ASP A 180 3.71 13.96 0.67
C ASP A 180 2.73 12.98 0.02
N VAL A 181 3.24 11.91 -0.59
CA VAL A 181 2.42 10.88 -1.26
C VAL A 181 2.66 9.50 -0.63
N MET A 182 1.60 8.89 -0.19
CA MET A 182 1.56 7.49 0.26
C MET A 182 1.36 6.55 -0.92
N TYR A 183 2.18 5.50 -0.99
CA TYR A 183 2.01 4.36 -1.89
C TYR A 183 1.86 3.11 -1.04
N VAL A 184 0.68 2.52 -1.05
CA VAL A 184 0.41 1.26 -0.35
C VAL A 184 0.53 0.11 -1.32
N ALA A 185 1.39 -0.86 -0.98
CA ALA A 185 1.52 -2.12 -1.69
C ALA A 185 1.00 -3.24 -0.77
N ASN A 186 -0.08 -3.89 -1.18
CA ASN A 186 -0.71 -4.94 -0.39
C ASN A 186 -0.64 -6.30 -1.09
N LEU A 187 -0.26 -7.32 -0.33
CA LEU A 187 -0.17 -8.71 -0.74
C LEU A 187 -0.69 -9.60 0.41
N GLY A 188 -1.83 -10.24 0.24
CA GLY A 188 -2.48 -11.04 1.28
C GLY A 188 -3.67 -10.32 1.92
N ASP A 189 -4.00 -10.68 3.16
CA ASP A 189 -5.21 -10.27 3.89
C ASP A 189 -4.93 -9.37 5.10
N SER A 190 -3.67 -9.01 5.36
CA SER A 190 -3.34 -7.86 6.20
C SER A 190 -3.87 -6.57 5.59
N ARG A 191 -4.15 -5.53 6.39
CA ARG A 191 -4.82 -4.32 5.91
C ARG A 191 -4.05 -3.05 6.25
N ALA A 192 -4.22 -2.05 5.37
CA ALA A 192 -3.83 -0.65 5.58
C ALA A 192 -5.08 0.24 5.56
N VAL A 193 -5.23 1.09 6.57
CA VAL A 193 -6.39 1.96 6.78
C VAL A 193 -5.93 3.36 7.15
N LEU A 194 -6.56 4.40 6.58
CA LEU A 194 -6.29 5.80 6.89
C LEU A 194 -7.43 6.39 7.73
N CYS A 195 -7.08 7.05 8.82
CA CYS A 195 -7.97 7.92 9.57
C CYS A 195 -7.85 9.34 9.03
N ARG A 196 -8.95 9.88 8.48
CA ARG A 196 -9.03 11.24 7.93
C ARG A 196 -10.15 12.02 8.58
N LEU A 197 -9.92 13.32 8.85
CA LEU A 197 -10.96 14.25 9.25
C LEU A 197 -11.74 14.72 8.03
N GLU A 198 -13.05 14.64 8.09
CA GLU A 198 -13.97 15.25 7.12
C GLU A 198 -14.90 16.21 7.83
N THR A 199 -15.18 17.35 7.19
CA THR A 199 -16.17 18.30 7.70
C THR A 199 -17.55 17.86 7.21
N ALA A 200 -18.45 17.55 8.15
CA ALA A 200 -19.82 17.19 7.81
C ALA A 200 -20.56 18.41 7.19
N ASN A 201 -21.09 18.22 5.99
CA ASN A 201 -21.70 19.29 5.20
C ASN A 201 -22.88 20.00 5.91
N ASP A 202 -23.59 19.32 6.82
CA ASP A 202 -24.79 19.85 7.48
C ASP A 202 -24.55 20.54 8.84
N SER A 203 -23.44 20.28 9.51
CA SER A 203 -23.22 20.75 10.90
C SER A 203 -21.92 21.50 11.12
N GLY A 204 -21.02 21.55 10.13
CA GLY A 204 -19.68 22.11 10.28
C GLY A 204 -18.80 21.33 11.27
N LYS A 205 -19.29 20.22 11.86
CA LYS A 205 -18.53 19.38 12.78
C LYS A 205 -17.57 18.51 12.02
N GLN A 206 -16.35 18.43 12.51
CA GLN A 206 -15.34 17.48 12.01
C GLN A 206 -15.69 16.08 12.50
N LYS A 207 -15.64 15.10 11.61
CA LYS A 207 -15.80 13.69 11.89
C LYS A 207 -14.62 12.94 11.30
N CYS A 208 -14.05 12.00 12.07
CA CYS A 208 -13.07 11.08 11.53
C CYS A 208 -13.77 10.00 10.69
N VAL A 209 -13.25 9.78 9.48
CA VAL A 209 -13.66 8.72 8.56
C VAL A 209 -12.53 7.73 8.37
N THR A 210 -12.89 6.49 8.17
CA THR A 210 -11.99 5.38 7.93
C THR A 210 -11.92 5.11 6.43
N LEU A 211 -10.74 5.26 5.83
CA LEU A 211 -10.53 5.01 4.41
C LEU A 211 -9.65 3.76 4.23
N ALA A 212 -10.19 2.74 3.56
CA ALA A 212 -9.40 1.57 3.20
C ALA A 212 -8.31 1.96 2.21
N LEU A 213 -7.04 1.70 2.54
CA LEU A 213 -5.88 1.88 1.65
C LEU A 213 -5.43 0.58 0.99
N SER A 214 -5.98 -0.56 1.39
CA SER A 214 -5.70 -1.87 0.81
C SER A 214 -6.99 -2.65 0.57
N LYS A 215 -6.90 -3.65 -0.31
CA LYS A 215 -7.92 -4.67 -0.56
C LYS A 215 -7.32 -6.03 -0.22
N GLU A 216 -8.07 -6.87 0.48
CA GLU A 216 -7.62 -8.22 0.83
C GLU A 216 -7.51 -9.13 -0.38
N HIS A 217 -6.59 -10.09 -0.30
CA HIS A 217 -6.43 -11.15 -1.28
C HIS A 217 -6.87 -12.50 -0.69
N ASN A 218 -8.17 -12.69 -0.66
CA ASN A 218 -8.78 -13.92 -0.14
C ASN A 218 -9.18 -14.84 -1.32
N PRO A 219 -8.96 -16.16 -1.23
CA PRO A 219 -9.33 -17.10 -2.29
C PRO A 219 -10.83 -17.14 -2.64
N THR A 220 -11.71 -16.63 -1.78
CA THR A 220 -13.16 -16.54 -2.02
C THR A 220 -13.53 -15.40 -2.96
N ILE A 221 -12.68 -14.39 -3.11
CA ILE A 221 -12.88 -13.26 -4.03
C ILE A 221 -12.90 -13.79 -5.46
N TYR A 222 -13.84 -13.34 -6.26
CA TYR A 222 -14.11 -13.90 -7.59
C TYR A 222 -12.87 -13.90 -8.50
N GLU A 223 -12.17 -12.78 -8.63
CA GLU A 223 -10.99 -12.64 -9.49
C GLU A 223 -9.84 -13.54 -9.02
N GLU A 224 -9.62 -13.60 -7.70
CA GLU A 224 -8.62 -14.45 -7.07
C GLU A 224 -8.93 -15.94 -7.31
N ARG A 225 -10.17 -16.34 -7.06
CA ARG A 225 -10.64 -17.71 -7.29
C ARG A 225 -10.52 -18.12 -8.75
N MET A 226 -10.90 -17.25 -9.68
CA MET A 226 -10.80 -17.53 -11.12
C MET A 226 -9.36 -17.68 -11.58
N ARG A 227 -8.42 -16.89 -11.02
CA ARG A 227 -6.99 -17.04 -11.31
C ARG A 227 -6.48 -18.40 -10.81
N ILE A 228 -6.81 -18.78 -9.58
CA ILE A 228 -6.44 -20.08 -8.99
C ILE A 228 -6.97 -21.23 -9.84
N GLN A 229 -8.24 -21.19 -10.23
CA GLN A 229 -8.86 -22.23 -11.04
C GLN A 229 -8.23 -22.34 -12.46
N ARG A 230 -7.95 -21.19 -13.12
CA ARG A 230 -7.27 -21.16 -14.43
C ARG A 230 -5.85 -21.74 -14.37
N ALA A 231 -5.18 -21.60 -13.22
CA ALA A 231 -3.86 -22.21 -12.99
C ALA A 231 -3.92 -23.70 -12.60
N GLY A 232 -5.12 -24.32 -12.62
CA GLY A 232 -5.31 -25.72 -12.25
C GLY A 232 -5.42 -25.97 -10.74
N GLY A 233 -5.48 -24.92 -9.92
CA GLY A 233 -5.77 -25.00 -8.49
C GLY A 233 -7.28 -25.12 -8.20
N SER A 234 -7.63 -25.33 -6.95
CA SER A 234 -9.03 -25.34 -6.49
C SER A 234 -9.15 -24.53 -5.21
N VAL A 235 -10.34 -23.97 -4.98
CA VAL A 235 -10.68 -23.31 -3.71
C VAL A 235 -11.74 -24.17 -3.04
N ARG A 236 -11.45 -24.63 -1.80
CA ARG A 236 -12.33 -25.44 -0.95
C ARG A 236 -12.36 -24.81 0.43
N ASP A 237 -13.54 -24.65 0.99
CA ASP A 237 -13.74 -24.05 2.33
C ASP A 237 -13.00 -22.70 2.49
N GLY A 238 -13.02 -21.88 1.44
CA GLY A 238 -12.36 -20.56 1.42
C GLY A 238 -10.83 -20.59 1.26
N ARG A 239 -10.21 -21.77 1.07
CA ARG A 239 -8.76 -21.98 1.05
C ARG A 239 -8.26 -22.56 -0.27
N VAL A 240 -7.09 -22.18 -0.69
CA VAL A 240 -6.40 -22.78 -1.84
C VAL A 240 -6.05 -24.23 -1.50
N LEU A 241 -6.52 -25.17 -2.32
CA LEU A 241 -6.42 -26.62 -2.10
C LEU A 241 -6.97 -27.08 -0.75
N GLY A 242 -7.84 -26.30 -0.10
CA GLY A 242 -8.39 -26.57 1.22
C GLY A 242 -7.42 -26.31 2.39
N VAL A 243 -6.29 -25.61 2.17
CA VAL A 243 -5.23 -25.40 3.16
C VAL A 243 -4.86 -23.94 3.33
N LEU A 244 -4.44 -23.23 2.26
CA LEU A 244 -3.90 -21.88 2.34
C LEU A 244 -5.02 -20.82 2.33
N GLU A 245 -5.04 -19.95 3.34
CA GLU A 245 -6.08 -18.92 3.54
C GLU A 245 -5.95 -17.72 2.59
N VAL A 246 -4.73 -17.44 2.11
CA VAL A 246 -4.46 -16.31 1.22
C VAL A 246 -4.33 -16.75 -0.24
N SER A 247 -4.67 -15.87 -1.16
CA SER A 247 -4.53 -16.10 -2.60
C SER A 247 -3.29 -15.46 -3.20
N ARG A 248 -2.59 -14.63 -2.42
CA ARG A 248 -1.32 -13.99 -2.77
C ARG A 248 -0.40 -13.93 -1.56
N SER A 249 0.88 -14.24 -1.76
CA SER A 249 1.89 -14.28 -0.69
C SER A 249 3.32 -14.21 -1.23
N ILE A 250 4.28 -13.89 -0.37
CA ILE A 250 5.70 -14.21 -0.55
C ILE A 250 5.91 -15.62 -0.03
N GLY A 251 6.71 -16.44 -0.70
CA GLY A 251 6.92 -17.84 -0.32
C GLY A 251 5.82 -18.75 -0.86
N ASP A 252 5.37 -19.72 -0.06
CA ASP A 252 4.33 -20.68 -0.47
C ASP A 252 4.61 -21.41 -1.78
N GLY A 253 5.87 -21.79 -2.00
CA GLY A 253 6.35 -22.33 -3.27
C GLY A 253 5.53 -23.48 -3.84
N GLN A 254 4.95 -24.30 -2.97
CA GLN A 254 4.08 -25.41 -3.36
C GLN A 254 2.76 -24.98 -4.02
N TYR A 255 2.27 -23.73 -3.74
CA TYR A 255 1.02 -23.20 -4.25
C TYR A 255 1.20 -22.26 -5.46
N LYS A 256 2.43 -21.84 -5.81
CA LYS A 256 2.69 -20.94 -6.95
C LYS A 256 2.15 -21.51 -8.26
N ARG A 257 2.35 -22.81 -8.51
CA ARG A 257 1.80 -23.50 -9.67
C ARG A 257 0.27 -23.60 -9.68
N CYS A 258 -0.38 -23.38 -8.53
CA CYS A 258 -1.83 -23.41 -8.37
C CYS A 258 -2.46 -22.01 -8.42
N GLY A 259 -1.69 -20.97 -8.82
CA GLY A 259 -2.21 -19.63 -9.00
C GLY A 259 -2.05 -18.69 -7.81
N VAL A 260 -1.31 -19.07 -6.76
CA VAL A 260 -0.87 -18.12 -5.73
C VAL A 260 0.27 -17.28 -6.31
N ILE A 261 0.15 -15.96 -6.23
CA ILE A 261 1.11 -15.03 -6.85
C ILE A 261 1.70 -14.06 -5.82
N SER A 262 2.82 -13.42 -6.17
CA SER A 262 3.50 -12.40 -5.36
C SER A 262 3.28 -10.97 -5.89
N THR A 263 2.29 -10.76 -6.76
CA THR A 263 1.98 -9.46 -7.32
C THR A 263 1.08 -8.68 -6.36
N PRO A 264 1.53 -7.56 -5.78
CA PRO A 264 0.72 -6.75 -4.88
C PRO A 264 -0.31 -5.91 -5.64
N ASP A 265 -1.40 -5.54 -4.98
CA ASP A 265 -2.22 -4.41 -5.36
C ASP A 265 -1.54 -3.12 -4.88
N LEU A 266 -1.63 -2.07 -5.70
CA LEU A 266 -0.97 -0.79 -5.43
C LEU A 266 -2.01 0.32 -5.36
N ARG A 267 -1.94 1.13 -4.30
CA ARG A 267 -2.78 2.32 -4.14
C ARG A 267 -1.92 3.55 -3.87
N ARG A 268 -2.25 4.66 -4.51
CA ARG A 268 -1.65 5.98 -4.31
C ARG A 268 -2.64 6.87 -3.54
N CYS A 269 -2.15 7.57 -2.52
CA CYS A 269 -2.95 8.51 -1.73
C CYS A 269 -2.08 9.71 -1.32
N PRO A 270 -2.37 10.94 -1.79
CA PRO A 270 -1.69 12.14 -1.29
C PRO A 270 -2.01 12.35 0.18
N ILE A 271 -1.01 12.73 0.96
CA ILE A 271 -1.17 13.14 2.36
C ILE A 271 -1.82 14.52 2.39
N SER A 272 -2.79 14.71 3.27
CA SER A 272 -3.48 15.98 3.47
C SER A 272 -3.43 16.40 4.94
N PRO A 273 -3.62 17.70 5.26
CA PRO A 273 -3.68 18.18 6.64
C PRO A 273 -4.81 17.56 7.49
N ASN A 274 -5.77 16.94 6.83
CA ASN A 274 -6.88 16.25 7.47
C ASN A 274 -6.55 14.81 7.88
N ASP A 275 -5.41 14.27 7.45
CA ASP A 275 -4.98 12.92 7.80
C ASP A 275 -4.40 12.88 9.21
N LYS A 276 -4.84 11.93 10.02
CA LYS A 276 -4.40 11.79 11.42
C LYS A 276 -3.35 10.69 11.57
N PHE A 277 -3.64 9.52 11.06
CA PHE A 277 -2.73 8.38 11.11
C PHE A 277 -3.11 7.31 10.08
N VAL A 278 -2.13 6.47 9.76
CA VAL A 278 -2.34 5.22 9.04
C VAL A 278 -2.22 4.06 10.03
N LEU A 279 -3.16 3.13 9.98
CA LEU A 279 -3.14 1.86 10.69
C LEU A 279 -2.78 0.74 9.70
N LEU A 280 -1.70 -0.01 9.99
CA LEU A 280 -1.35 -1.24 9.29
C LEU A 280 -1.46 -2.38 10.31
N ALA A 281 -2.14 -3.46 9.97
CA ALA A 281 -2.21 -4.63 10.87
C ALA A 281 -2.43 -5.93 10.10
N CYS A 282 -2.01 -7.03 10.73
CA CYS A 282 -2.32 -8.40 10.27
C CYS A 282 -3.79 -8.74 10.48
N ASP A 283 -4.22 -9.88 9.95
CA ASP A 283 -5.59 -10.36 10.06
C ASP A 283 -6.00 -10.68 11.51
N GLY A 284 -5.04 -11.00 12.39
CA GLY A 284 -5.29 -11.24 13.82
C GLY A 284 -5.97 -10.05 14.53
N LEU A 285 -5.74 -8.81 14.09
CA LEU A 285 -6.53 -7.66 14.54
C LEU A 285 -7.93 -7.69 13.93
N PHE A 286 -8.03 -7.84 12.62
CA PHE A 286 -9.27 -7.64 11.87
C PHE A 286 -10.26 -8.84 11.97
N LYS A 287 -9.83 -9.96 12.56
CA LYS A 287 -10.72 -11.06 12.95
C LYS A 287 -11.69 -10.66 14.07
N VAL A 288 -11.30 -9.69 14.91
CA VAL A 288 -12.07 -9.27 16.10
C VAL A 288 -12.41 -7.77 16.13
N PHE A 289 -11.93 -7.01 15.17
CA PHE A 289 -12.24 -5.60 14.94
C PHE A 289 -12.62 -5.37 13.48
N SER A 290 -13.66 -4.59 13.24
CA SER A 290 -13.80 -3.91 11.96
C SER A 290 -12.77 -2.78 11.84
N ALA A 291 -12.51 -2.30 10.63
CA ALA A 291 -11.59 -1.18 10.40
C ALA A 291 -12.07 0.08 11.15
N ASP A 292 -13.39 0.36 11.10
CA ASP A 292 -13.99 1.50 11.80
C ASP A 292 -13.83 1.39 13.32
N GLU A 293 -14.12 0.23 13.90
CA GLU A 293 -13.96 0.02 15.35
C GLU A 293 -12.50 0.19 15.78
N ALA A 294 -11.54 -0.32 15.00
CA ALA A 294 -10.12 -0.17 15.32
C ALA A 294 -9.70 1.31 15.29
N VAL A 295 -10.11 2.07 14.26
CA VAL A 295 -9.85 3.51 14.15
C VAL A 295 -10.50 4.28 15.31
N GLN A 296 -11.79 4.02 15.62
CA GLN A 296 -12.48 4.68 16.73
C GLN A 296 -11.86 4.34 18.08
N PHE A 297 -11.37 3.11 18.27
CA PHE A 297 -10.66 2.71 19.48
C PHE A 297 -9.38 3.52 19.68
N VAL A 298 -8.59 3.70 18.62
CA VAL A 298 -7.38 4.55 18.65
C VAL A 298 -7.74 5.99 18.96
N LEU A 299 -8.72 6.58 18.24
CA LEU A 299 -9.14 7.96 18.45
C LEU A 299 -9.59 8.23 19.89
N LYS A 300 -10.36 7.32 20.48
CA LYS A 300 -10.78 7.43 21.88
C LYS A 300 -9.59 7.56 22.82
N ILE A 301 -8.53 6.78 22.62
CA ILE A 301 -7.33 6.85 23.45
C ILE A 301 -6.63 8.20 23.27
N LEU A 302 -6.47 8.64 22.01
CA LEU A 302 -5.80 9.91 21.69
C LEU A 302 -6.54 11.14 22.27
N GLU A 303 -7.86 11.05 22.44
CA GLU A 303 -8.71 12.17 22.91
C GLU A 303 -8.93 12.19 24.43
N THR A 304 -8.99 11.02 25.07
CA THR A 304 -9.50 10.93 26.44
C THR A 304 -8.47 10.49 27.48
N GLU A 305 -7.29 10.05 27.06
CA GLU A 305 -6.35 9.45 27.98
C GLU A 305 -5.15 10.34 28.26
N THR A 306 -4.61 10.20 29.46
CA THR A 306 -3.31 10.72 29.88
C THR A 306 -2.34 9.55 29.99
N VAL A 307 -1.09 9.76 29.60
CA VAL A 307 -0.05 8.73 29.61
C VAL A 307 1.16 9.20 30.41
N GLU A 308 1.81 8.27 31.08
CA GLU A 308 3.12 8.54 31.66
C GLU A 308 4.14 8.63 30.50
N LEU A 309 4.83 9.78 30.43
CA LEU A 309 5.79 10.05 29.37
C LEU A 309 7.17 9.51 29.74
N LYS A 310 7.85 8.90 28.79
CA LYS A 310 9.28 8.58 28.89
C LYS A 310 10.10 9.88 28.75
N GLU A 311 11.31 9.88 29.29
CA GLU A 311 12.21 11.04 29.18
C GLU A 311 12.41 11.42 27.70
N GLY A 312 12.13 12.67 27.34
CA GLY A 312 12.23 13.19 25.97
C GLY A 312 11.08 12.81 25.02
N GLN A 313 10.06 12.10 25.50
CA GLN A 313 8.90 11.73 24.69
C GLN A 313 7.86 12.86 24.67
N SER A 314 7.33 13.20 23.48
CA SER A 314 6.18 14.12 23.40
C SER A 314 4.89 13.41 23.83
N GLU A 315 3.93 14.18 24.34
CA GLU A 315 2.61 13.65 24.75
C GLU A 315 1.92 12.90 23.60
N GLY A 316 1.92 13.46 22.40
CA GLY A 316 1.34 12.80 21.22
C GLY A 316 2.00 11.46 20.93
N ALA A 317 3.34 11.36 21.00
CA ALA A 317 4.04 10.10 20.81
C ALA A 317 3.69 9.08 21.90
N GLY A 318 3.58 9.50 23.15
CA GLY A 318 3.15 8.64 24.25
C GLY A 318 1.74 8.09 24.05
N LEU A 319 0.81 8.93 23.61
CA LEU A 319 -0.58 8.52 23.32
C LEU A 319 -0.66 7.53 22.15
N TYR A 320 0.06 7.76 21.04
CA TYR A 320 0.09 6.81 19.93
C TYR A 320 0.73 5.47 20.31
N GLU A 321 1.82 5.49 21.11
CA GLU A 321 2.42 4.26 21.62
C GLU A 321 1.42 3.47 22.49
N ALA A 322 0.75 4.16 23.42
CA ALA A 322 -0.27 3.56 24.27
C ALA A 322 -1.45 3.01 23.45
N ALA A 323 -1.94 3.77 22.46
CA ALA A 323 -3.02 3.35 21.58
C ALA A 323 -2.66 2.07 20.82
N CYS A 324 -1.44 2.02 20.27
CA CYS A 324 -0.94 0.85 19.57
C CYS A 324 -0.89 -0.40 20.48
N GLN A 325 -0.33 -0.24 21.69
CA GLN A 325 -0.23 -1.32 22.69
C GLN A 325 -1.60 -1.81 23.14
N ARG A 326 -2.53 -0.88 23.42
CA ARG A 326 -3.87 -1.22 23.89
C ARG A 326 -4.74 -1.84 22.81
N LEU A 327 -4.63 -1.38 21.56
CA LEU A 327 -5.36 -1.97 20.44
C LEU A 327 -4.96 -3.44 20.23
N ALA A 328 -3.65 -3.74 20.22
CA ALA A 328 -3.17 -5.12 20.11
C ALA A 328 -3.59 -5.99 21.30
N SER A 329 -3.53 -5.45 22.53
CA SER A 329 -3.95 -6.18 23.75
C SER A 329 -5.46 -6.42 23.78
N GLU A 330 -6.25 -5.44 23.33
CA GLU A 330 -7.71 -5.55 23.25
C GLU A 330 -8.14 -6.60 22.21
N ALA A 331 -7.38 -6.73 21.09
CA ALA A 331 -7.65 -7.80 20.11
C ALA A 331 -7.52 -9.20 20.74
N VAL A 332 -6.46 -9.42 21.53
CA VAL A 332 -6.30 -10.68 22.28
C VAL A 332 -7.43 -10.85 23.31
N ARG A 333 -7.79 -9.79 24.06
CA ARG A 333 -8.90 -9.82 25.03
C ARG A 333 -10.26 -10.13 24.39
N ARG A 334 -10.45 -9.71 23.12
CA ARG A 334 -11.67 -10.05 22.33
C ARG A 334 -11.65 -11.47 21.77
N GLY A 335 -10.62 -12.25 22.05
CA GLY A 335 -10.51 -13.66 21.65
C GLY A 335 -9.78 -13.87 20.33
N SER A 336 -8.94 -12.93 19.88
CA SER A 336 -8.02 -13.23 18.78
C SER A 336 -6.99 -14.26 19.28
N ALA A 337 -7.07 -15.47 18.75
CA ALA A 337 -6.13 -16.55 19.04
C ALA A 337 -4.85 -16.47 18.18
N ASP A 338 -4.82 -15.56 17.21
CA ASP A 338 -3.72 -15.40 16.26
C ASP A 338 -2.61 -14.48 16.75
N ASN A 339 -1.50 -14.44 16.00
CA ASN A 339 -0.55 -13.36 16.13
C ASN A 339 -1.26 -12.04 15.81
N VAL A 340 -0.97 -10.99 16.57
CA VAL A 340 -1.54 -9.66 16.39
C VAL A 340 -0.42 -8.65 16.31
N THR A 341 -0.18 -8.13 15.12
CA THR A 341 0.77 -7.05 14.88
C THR A 341 0.04 -5.81 14.37
N VAL A 342 0.24 -4.70 15.08
CA VAL A 342 -0.38 -3.40 14.81
C VAL A 342 0.71 -2.36 14.64
N ILE A 343 0.64 -1.57 13.58
CA ILE A 343 1.47 -0.39 13.35
C ILE A 343 0.54 0.82 13.23
N LEU A 344 0.83 1.88 13.99
CA LEU A 344 0.25 3.21 13.81
C LEU A 344 1.33 4.15 13.28
N VAL A 345 1.04 4.84 12.18
CA VAL A 345 1.91 5.89 11.64
C VAL A 345 1.19 7.22 11.82
N SER A 346 1.64 8.04 12.78
CA SER A 346 1.08 9.39 12.98
C SER A 346 1.47 10.34 11.86
N ILE A 347 0.58 11.28 11.53
CA ILE A 347 0.76 12.31 10.51
C ILE A 347 0.56 13.67 11.18
N GLU A 348 1.64 14.42 11.36
CA GLU A 348 1.67 15.71 12.06
C GLU A 348 2.16 16.81 11.11
N PHE A 349 1.38 17.90 10.97
CA PHE A 349 1.71 19.07 10.15
C PHE A 349 2.16 20.25 10.98
#